data_2545895cda98d0aa1cdcc41ad6e08ef0
#
_entry.id   2545895cda98d0aa1cdcc41ad6e08ef0
#
_cell.length_a   1.000
_cell.length_b   1.000
_cell.length_c   1.000
_cell.angle_alpha   90.00
_cell.angle_beta   90.00
_cell.angle_gamma   90.00
#
_symmetry.space_group_name_H-M   'P 1'
#
loop_
_entity.id
_entity.type
_entity.pdbx_description
1 polymer ?
#
loop_
_entity_poly.entity_id
_entity_poly.type
_entity_poly.pdbx_seq_one_letter_code
_entity_poly.pdbx_strand_id
1 'polypeptide(L)'
;MVDGTKSGAGFLLDVAAMYKKNVSIPCGVVSYMDPAHAPDFFEDALAQDKVDFYLMARPLTCDNEYVHKLKEGRIDEIAPCTRCLHCHIGSNEANAQAAYCRVNALTQRVMRENGPAAYELPAIEKAKKVMVAGAGPAEDMM
;
A
#
# COMPACT_ATOMS: atom_id res chain seq x y z
N MET A 1 7.88 -0.81 -14.61
CA MET A 1 6.40 -0.90 -14.44
C MET A 1 6.06 -2.38 -14.40
N VAL A 2 5.46 -2.85 -13.33
CA VAL A 2 5.14 -4.26 -13.18
C VAL A 2 3.77 -4.44 -13.81
N ASP A 3 3.73 -5.07 -15.00
CA ASP A 3 2.48 -5.46 -15.64
C ASP A 3 1.63 -6.26 -14.64
N GLY A 4 0.46 -5.72 -14.30
CA GLY A 4 -0.43 -6.28 -13.29
C GLY A 4 -0.74 -7.77 -13.52
N THR A 5 -0.77 -8.19 -14.77
CA THR A 5 -1.07 -9.57 -15.17
C THR A 5 0.13 -10.51 -14.99
N LYS A 6 1.35 -10.05 -15.23
CA LYS A 6 2.57 -10.88 -15.13
C LYS A 6 3.16 -10.94 -13.73
N SER A 7 2.83 -10.00 -12.87
CA SER A 7 3.35 -9.92 -11.50
C SER A 7 2.40 -10.44 -10.44
N GLY A 8 1.28 -11.02 -10.84
CA GLY A 8 0.24 -11.50 -9.92
C GLY A 8 -0.68 -10.40 -9.37
N ALA A 9 -0.53 -9.12 -9.79
CA ALA A 9 -1.51 -8.10 -9.44
C ALA A 9 -2.84 -8.42 -10.11
N GLY A 10 -3.92 -8.39 -9.33
CA GLY A 10 -5.25 -8.66 -9.86
C GLY A 10 -5.53 -10.10 -10.29
N PHE A 11 -4.69 -11.07 -9.94
CA PHE A 11 -4.88 -12.46 -10.38
C PHE A 11 -6.20 -13.10 -9.93
N LEU A 12 -6.85 -12.57 -8.89
CA LEU A 12 -8.16 -13.02 -8.41
C LEU A 12 -9.34 -12.30 -9.09
N LEU A 13 -9.11 -11.33 -9.98
CA LEU A 13 -10.18 -10.56 -10.60
C LEU A 13 -11.15 -11.45 -11.41
N ASP A 14 -10.61 -12.38 -12.18
CA ASP A 14 -11.47 -13.28 -12.98
C ASP A 14 -12.25 -14.25 -12.09
N VAL A 15 -11.66 -14.69 -10.97
CA VAL A 15 -12.35 -15.49 -9.97
C VAL A 15 -13.46 -14.68 -9.31
N ALA A 16 -13.18 -13.44 -8.91
CA ALA A 16 -14.17 -12.54 -8.33
C ALA A 16 -15.34 -12.28 -9.31
N ALA A 17 -15.04 -12.07 -10.60
CA ALA A 17 -16.04 -11.92 -11.64
C ALA A 17 -16.93 -13.14 -11.81
N MET A 18 -16.40 -14.34 -11.64
CA MET A 18 -17.22 -15.58 -11.64
C MET A 18 -18.20 -15.62 -10.46
N TYR A 19 -17.75 -15.22 -9.26
CA TYR A 19 -18.63 -15.15 -8.09
C TYR A 19 -19.69 -14.06 -8.26
N LYS A 20 -19.29 -12.88 -8.71
CA LYS A 20 -20.20 -11.75 -8.90
C LYS A 20 -21.38 -12.05 -9.80
N LYS A 21 -21.18 -12.85 -10.84
CA LYS A 21 -22.26 -13.29 -11.74
C LYS A 21 -23.35 -14.14 -11.07
N ASN A 22 -23.07 -14.70 -9.89
CA ASN A 22 -23.93 -15.64 -9.19
C ASN A 22 -24.53 -15.09 -7.89
N VAL A 23 -24.22 -13.83 -7.54
CA VAL A 23 -24.71 -13.19 -6.32
C VAL A 23 -25.28 -11.82 -6.62
N SER A 24 -26.19 -11.34 -5.76
CA SER A 24 -26.81 -10.02 -5.88
C SER A 24 -26.24 -8.97 -4.90
N ILE A 25 -25.20 -9.34 -4.15
CA ILE A 25 -24.53 -8.47 -3.19
C ILE A 25 -23.25 -7.91 -3.81
N PRO A 26 -22.77 -6.73 -3.36
CA PRO A 26 -21.49 -6.19 -3.79
C PRO A 26 -20.33 -7.15 -3.54
N CYS A 27 -19.47 -7.32 -4.54
CA CYS A 27 -18.31 -8.20 -4.52
C CYS A 27 -17.01 -7.41 -4.51
N GLY A 28 -16.23 -7.57 -3.45
CA GLY A 28 -14.88 -7.03 -3.37
C GLY A 28 -13.83 -8.10 -3.60
N VAL A 29 -12.64 -7.68 -4.01
CA VAL A 29 -11.50 -8.58 -4.20
C VAL A 29 -10.29 -8.11 -3.42
N VAL A 30 -9.57 -9.05 -2.83
CA VAL A 30 -8.33 -8.85 -2.09
C VAL A 30 -7.17 -9.54 -2.81
N SER A 31 -5.97 -9.30 -2.39
CA SER A 31 -4.71 -9.83 -2.89
C SER A 31 -4.12 -9.11 -4.09
N TYR A 32 -2.98 -8.51 -3.87
CA TYR A 32 -2.17 -7.80 -4.87
C TYR A 32 -2.92 -6.69 -5.62
N MET A 33 -3.92 -6.08 -5.00
CA MET A 33 -4.61 -4.92 -5.55
C MET A 33 -3.79 -3.67 -5.27
N ASP A 34 -3.38 -2.98 -6.34
CA ASP A 34 -2.58 -1.76 -6.27
C ASP A 34 -2.93 -0.82 -7.43
N PRO A 35 -4.10 -0.17 -7.38
CA PRO A 35 -4.63 0.65 -8.48
C PRO A 35 -3.71 1.80 -8.91
N ALA A 36 -2.94 2.39 -7.99
CA ALA A 36 -2.04 3.48 -8.34
C ALA A 36 -0.91 3.06 -9.30
N HIS A 37 -0.50 1.79 -9.27
CA HIS A 37 0.60 1.27 -10.09
C HIS A 37 0.16 0.55 -11.37
N ALA A 38 -1.14 0.38 -11.57
CA ALA A 38 -1.74 -0.15 -12.80
C ALA A 38 -3.16 0.41 -12.97
N PRO A 39 -3.32 1.76 -13.05
CA PRO A 39 -4.63 2.39 -13.01
C PRO A 39 -5.58 1.87 -14.09
N ASP A 40 -5.15 1.84 -15.34
CA ASP A 40 -5.98 1.40 -16.46
C ASP A 40 -6.49 -0.04 -16.27
N PHE A 41 -5.62 -0.94 -15.79
CA PHE A 41 -5.98 -2.33 -15.55
C PHE A 41 -7.09 -2.48 -14.49
N PHE A 42 -7.02 -1.70 -13.42
CA PHE A 42 -8.00 -1.77 -12.34
C PHE A 42 -9.28 -1.00 -12.68
N GLU A 43 -9.18 0.13 -13.38
CA GLU A 43 -10.35 0.86 -13.90
C GLU A 43 -11.12 0.03 -14.92
N ASP A 44 -10.44 -0.64 -15.84
CA ASP A 44 -11.05 -1.55 -16.79
C ASP A 44 -11.80 -2.69 -16.11
N ALA A 45 -11.26 -3.22 -15.02
CA ALA A 45 -11.93 -4.29 -14.28
C ALA A 45 -13.23 -3.83 -13.60
N LEU A 46 -13.26 -2.59 -13.10
CA LEU A 46 -14.50 -1.95 -12.60
C LEU A 46 -15.48 -1.66 -13.73
N ALA A 47 -15.00 -1.09 -14.81
CA ALA A 47 -15.84 -0.76 -16.00
C ALA A 47 -16.46 -2.02 -16.65
N GLN A 48 -15.76 -3.14 -16.60
CA GLN A 48 -16.24 -4.45 -17.07
C GLN A 48 -17.11 -5.19 -16.04
N ASP A 49 -17.45 -4.55 -14.93
CA ASP A 49 -18.26 -5.12 -13.85
C ASP A 49 -17.70 -6.43 -13.26
N LYS A 50 -16.37 -6.57 -13.24
CA LYS A 50 -15.71 -7.75 -12.63
C LYS A 50 -15.81 -7.76 -11.13
N VAL A 51 -15.73 -6.59 -10.50
CA VAL A 51 -15.82 -6.37 -9.05
C VAL A 51 -16.46 -5.01 -8.77
N ASP A 52 -16.91 -4.79 -7.53
CA ASP A 52 -17.46 -3.50 -7.10
C ASP A 52 -16.43 -2.64 -6.38
N PHE A 53 -15.44 -3.27 -5.72
CA PHE A 53 -14.39 -2.57 -4.96
C PHE A 53 -13.16 -3.43 -4.73
N TYR A 54 -12.05 -2.78 -4.41
CA TYR A 54 -10.78 -3.40 -4.07
C TYR A 54 -10.50 -3.33 -2.57
N LEU A 55 -9.98 -4.43 -2.02
CA LEU A 55 -9.50 -4.52 -0.64
C LEU A 55 -7.98 -4.49 -0.65
N MET A 56 -7.40 -3.46 -0.06
CA MET A 56 -5.96 -3.23 -0.07
C MET A 56 -5.41 -3.14 1.36
N ALA A 57 -4.48 -4.02 1.73
CA ALA A 57 -3.78 -3.90 3.00
C ALA A 57 -2.36 -3.36 2.82
N ARG A 58 -1.54 -4.05 2.03
CA ARG A 58 -0.12 -3.73 1.87
C ARG A 58 0.15 -2.37 1.22
N PRO A 59 -0.55 -1.92 0.18
CA PRO A 59 -0.40 -0.56 -0.34
C PRO A 59 -0.69 0.50 0.73
N LEU A 60 -1.76 0.33 1.51
CA LEU A 60 -2.11 1.24 2.60
C LEU A 60 -1.13 1.19 3.79
N THR A 61 -0.44 0.07 3.97
CA THR A 61 0.65 -0.04 4.95
C THR A 61 1.90 0.70 4.48
N CYS A 62 2.17 0.68 3.17
CA CYS A 62 3.28 1.42 2.58
C CYS A 62 3.05 2.93 2.61
N ASP A 63 1.84 3.35 2.31
CA ASP A 63 1.46 4.75 2.24
C ASP A 63 0.08 4.94 2.87
N ASN A 64 0.03 5.53 4.06
CA ASN A 64 -1.22 5.80 4.76
C ASN A 64 -2.06 6.91 4.08
N GLU A 65 -1.44 7.75 3.25
CA GLU A 65 -2.10 8.77 2.46
C GLU A 65 -2.51 8.30 1.05
N TYR A 66 -2.33 7.02 0.75
CA TYR A 66 -2.56 6.42 -0.56
C TYR A 66 -3.87 6.88 -1.21
N VAL A 67 -4.99 6.76 -0.50
CA VAL A 67 -6.32 7.09 -1.03
C VAL A 67 -6.46 8.60 -1.26
N HIS A 68 -5.92 9.43 -0.38
CA HIS A 68 -5.92 10.88 -0.54
C HIS A 68 -5.11 11.31 -1.76
N LYS A 69 -3.90 10.80 -1.89
CA LYS A 69 -3.02 11.07 -3.05
C LYS A 69 -3.66 10.60 -4.35
N LEU A 70 -4.26 9.41 -4.35
CA LEU A 70 -4.97 8.90 -5.53
C LEU A 70 -6.13 9.81 -5.94
N LYS A 71 -6.95 10.26 -4.99
CA LYS A 71 -8.08 11.19 -5.25
C LYS A 71 -7.63 12.54 -5.77
N GLU A 72 -6.47 13.01 -5.35
CA GLU A 72 -5.89 14.31 -5.75
C GLU A 72 -5.05 14.20 -7.04
N GLY A 73 -4.95 13.02 -7.63
CA GLY A 73 -4.13 12.78 -8.83
C GLY A 73 -2.63 12.79 -8.60
N ARG A 74 -2.18 12.72 -7.34
CA ARG A 74 -0.76 12.68 -6.93
C ARG A 74 -0.21 11.26 -6.93
N ILE A 75 -0.38 10.54 -8.04
CA ILE A 75 -0.04 9.11 -8.15
C ILE A 75 1.47 8.91 -7.98
N ASP A 76 2.29 9.80 -8.53
CA ASP A 76 3.75 9.73 -8.46
C ASP A 76 4.31 9.89 -7.04
N GLU A 77 3.51 10.42 -6.12
CA GLU A 77 3.86 10.57 -4.70
C GLU A 77 3.49 9.33 -3.86
N ILE A 78 2.79 8.35 -4.43
CA ILE A 78 2.38 7.15 -3.72
C ILE A 78 3.56 6.19 -3.59
N ALA A 79 3.94 5.87 -2.35
CA ALA A 79 5.01 4.92 -2.09
C ALA A 79 4.60 3.49 -2.50
N PRO A 80 5.30 2.85 -3.45
CA PRO A 80 4.91 1.55 -3.98
C PRO A 80 5.24 0.42 -3.01
N CYS A 81 4.31 -0.50 -2.85
CA CYS A 81 4.58 -1.75 -2.13
C CYS A 81 5.54 -2.64 -2.92
N THR A 82 6.74 -2.88 -2.40
CA THR A 82 7.76 -3.74 -3.03
C THR A 82 7.42 -5.23 -2.98
N ARG A 83 6.31 -5.61 -2.36
CA ARG A 83 5.83 -7.01 -2.21
C ARG A 83 6.85 -7.94 -1.54
N CYS A 84 7.72 -7.40 -0.71
CA CYS A 84 8.75 -8.15 0.00
C CYS A 84 8.21 -9.07 1.10
N LEU A 85 6.92 -9.00 1.41
CA LEU A 85 6.20 -9.77 2.44
C LEU A 85 6.76 -9.61 3.87
N HIS A 86 7.66 -8.65 4.10
CA HIS A 86 8.29 -8.47 5.40
C HIS A 86 7.28 -8.13 6.51
N CYS A 87 6.20 -7.40 6.16
CA CYS A 87 5.10 -7.13 7.07
C CYS A 87 4.34 -8.39 7.53
N HIS A 88 4.48 -9.52 6.83
CA HIS A 88 3.89 -10.80 7.21
C HIS A 88 4.76 -11.63 8.18
N ILE A 89 6.03 -11.30 8.35
CA ILE A 89 6.94 -12.03 9.25
C ILE A 89 6.45 -11.96 10.70
N GLY A 90 5.82 -10.86 11.08
CA GLY A 90 5.25 -10.67 12.41
C GLY A 90 3.86 -11.28 12.62
N SER A 91 3.36 -12.07 11.67
CA SER A 91 2.04 -12.71 11.78
C SER A 91 2.00 -13.86 12.79
N ASN A 92 3.15 -14.33 13.27
CA ASN A 92 3.24 -15.28 14.37
C ASN A 92 3.71 -14.57 15.66
N GLU A 93 3.30 -15.09 16.81
CA GLU A 93 3.57 -14.48 18.11
C GLU A 93 5.07 -14.28 18.40
N ALA A 94 5.91 -15.18 17.93
CA ALA A 94 7.35 -15.12 18.16
C ALA A 94 8.03 -13.95 17.45
N ASN A 95 7.42 -13.45 16.36
CA ASN A 95 8.00 -12.40 15.50
C ASN A 95 7.10 -11.15 15.38
N ALA A 96 6.06 -11.02 16.19
CA ALA A 96 5.13 -9.89 16.12
C ALA A 96 5.82 -8.52 16.18
N GLN A 97 6.90 -8.42 16.93
CA GLN A 97 7.69 -7.18 17.04
C GLN A 97 8.58 -6.90 15.81
N ALA A 98 8.78 -7.88 14.95
CA ALA A 98 9.61 -7.75 13.75
C ALA A 98 8.82 -7.36 12.51
N ALA A 99 7.48 -7.34 12.58
CA ALA A 99 6.62 -6.94 11.49
C ALA A 99 6.73 -5.43 11.25
N TYR A 100 7.28 -5.05 10.10
CA TYR A 100 7.33 -3.66 9.68
C TYR A 100 7.34 -3.57 8.14
N CYS A 101 6.98 -2.42 7.63
CA CYS A 101 7.14 -2.15 6.20
C CYS A 101 8.56 -1.68 5.91
N ARG A 102 9.20 -2.23 4.88
CA ARG A 102 10.53 -1.78 4.43
C ARG A 102 10.50 -0.44 3.70
N VAL A 103 9.34 -0.07 3.17
CA VAL A 103 9.14 1.21 2.49
C VAL A 103 8.73 2.28 3.49
N ASN A 104 7.80 1.96 4.41
CA ASN A 104 7.28 2.90 5.39
C ASN A 104 7.88 2.62 6.78
N ALA A 105 8.89 3.38 7.16
CA ALA A 105 9.54 3.24 8.46
C ALA A 105 8.62 3.56 9.65
N LEU A 106 7.55 4.34 9.44
CA LEU A 106 6.62 4.73 10.49
C LEU A 106 5.74 3.56 10.95
N THR A 107 5.49 2.56 10.10
CA THR A 107 4.70 1.38 10.50
C THR A 107 5.26 0.68 11.73
N GLN A 108 6.56 0.61 11.88
CA GLN A 108 7.19 0.02 13.05
C GLN A 108 6.96 0.87 14.32
N ARG A 109 7.00 2.18 14.20
CA ARG A 109 6.69 3.09 15.32
C ARG A 109 5.25 2.95 15.78
N VAL A 110 4.29 2.97 14.85
CA VAL A 110 2.87 2.80 15.16
C VAL A 110 2.62 1.50 15.90
N MET A 111 3.22 0.40 15.46
CA MET A 111 3.05 -0.90 16.09
C MET A 111 3.71 -0.98 17.48
N ARG A 112 4.81 -0.27 17.71
CA ARG A 112 5.53 -0.26 19.00
C ARG A 112 4.94 0.73 20.00
N GLU A 113 4.54 1.90 19.53
CA GLU A 113 4.10 3.02 20.37
C GLU A 113 2.56 3.08 20.54
N ASN A 114 1.85 2.11 19.97
CA ASN A 114 0.40 1.90 20.15
C ASN A 114 -0.47 3.11 19.81
N GLY A 115 -0.29 3.72 18.65
CA GLY A 115 -1.29 4.68 18.23
C GLY A 115 -0.94 5.61 17.08
N PRO A 116 -1.94 6.37 16.61
CA PRO A 116 -1.79 7.33 15.52
C PRO A 116 -0.83 8.48 15.82
N ALA A 117 -0.58 8.80 17.08
CA ALA A 117 0.42 9.79 17.50
C ALA A 117 1.85 9.45 17.01
N ALA A 118 2.13 8.19 16.68
CA ALA A 118 3.41 7.79 16.10
C ALA A 118 3.66 8.38 14.70
N TYR A 119 2.62 8.83 14.02
CA TYR A 119 2.74 9.55 12.73
C TYR A 119 2.98 11.05 12.91
N GLU A 120 2.77 11.59 14.10
CA GLU A 120 3.06 13.00 14.38
C GLU A 120 4.57 13.20 14.52
N LEU A 121 5.14 14.03 13.66
CA LEU A 121 6.53 14.43 13.82
C LEU A 121 6.63 15.45 14.95
N PRO A 122 7.63 15.34 15.83
CA PRO A 122 7.81 16.34 16.88
C PRO A 122 8.07 17.70 16.26
N ALA A 123 7.58 18.76 16.91
CA ALA A 123 7.82 20.12 16.46
C ALA A 123 9.31 20.39 16.36
N ILE A 124 9.72 21.09 15.29
CA ILE A 124 11.11 21.47 15.06
C ILE A 124 11.44 22.62 16.01
N GLU A 125 12.21 22.36 17.05
CA GLU A 125 12.68 23.40 17.97
C GLU A 125 13.61 24.40 17.29
N LYS A 126 14.45 23.94 16.37
CA LYS A 126 15.41 24.77 15.64
C LYS A 126 15.64 24.21 14.23
N ALA A 127 15.36 25.02 13.23
CA ALA A 127 15.67 24.67 11.85
C ALA A 127 17.18 24.47 11.66
N LYS A 128 17.58 23.36 11.06
CA LYS A 128 18.95 23.02 10.74
C LYS A 128 19.12 22.93 9.22
N LYS A 129 20.25 23.37 8.71
CA LYS A 129 20.66 23.07 7.34
C LYS A 129 21.30 21.67 7.35
N VAL A 130 20.74 20.77 6.56
CA VAL A 130 21.24 19.40 6.42
C VAL A 130 21.73 19.23 4.99
N MET A 131 22.90 18.63 4.83
CA MET A 131 23.40 18.18 3.55
C MET A 131 23.31 16.66 3.52
N VAL A 132 22.66 16.13 2.50
CA VAL A 132 22.56 14.69 2.25
C VAL A 132 23.55 14.36 1.13
N ALA A 133 24.42 13.39 1.37
CA ALA A 133 25.39 12.92 0.39
C ALA A 133 25.17 11.43 0.18
N GLY A 134 24.60 11.09 -0.98
CA GLY A 134 24.27 9.72 -1.37
C GLY A 134 22.92 9.67 -2.07
N ALA A 135 22.60 8.57 -2.74
CA ALA A 135 21.33 8.30 -3.38
C ALA A 135 20.79 6.95 -2.88
N GLY A 136 20.52 6.88 -1.59
CA GLY A 136 19.99 5.67 -0.93
C GLY A 136 18.53 5.81 -0.54
N PRO A 137 17.87 4.74 -0.10
CA PRO A 137 16.46 4.74 0.30
C PRO A 137 16.12 5.73 1.42
N ALA A 138 17.11 6.27 2.12
CA ALA A 138 16.91 7.26 3.18
C ALA A 138 16.74 8.70 2.65
N GLU A 139 17.10 8.96 1.40
CA GLU A 139 16.97 10.29 0.77
C GLU A 139 15.55 10.57 0.33
N ASP A 140 14.82 9.56 -0.10
CA ASP A 140 13.44 9.69 -0.57
C ASP A 140 12.45 9.99 0.56
N MET A 141 12.91 10.01 1.82
CA MET A 141 12.08 10.23 3.01
C MET A 141 12.29 11.60 3.66
N MET A 142 13.05 12.51 3.05
CA MET A 142 13.29 13.84 3.55
C MET A 142 12.65 14.92 2.68
#